data_fceb2a46d458756dbc02581defdf982c
#
_entry.id   fceb2a46d458756dbc02581defdf982c
#
_cell.length_a   1.000
_cell.length_b   1.000
_cell.length_c   1.000
_cell.angle_alpha   90.00
_cell.angle_beta   90.00
_cell.angle_gamma   90.00
#
_symmetry.space_group_name_H-M   'P 1'
#
loop_
_entity.id
_entity.type
_entity.pdbx_description
1 polymer ?
#
loop_
_entity_poly.entity_id
_entity_poly.type
_entity_poly.pdbx_seq_one_letter_code
_entity_poly.pdbx_strand_id
1 'polypeptide(L)'
;MKAIYLVIILTFPLHADKIRDFWFNGAEISSFTLSQSRYGKNHPGHAELIFVTEPFLSGKQVKDESGKGDSTDVLKLNSLTTFNTGIYSYHTMTSTFRPTDLEKFPHALKSTTSIQDWCGQAFQQFNFRKNGWNIQVRSYFENVGDKDLVLPSAHLEDEVWITLRLDPKKLPIGETEIIPGAIFTRFNHQPIAAVKANAAFSESGGNRIYTLTYPSLGRILAIHFDTVFPHIIRKWEETTKTGTTTATLNKRMMNVPYWELNKPEDAEKRKEIGLDPVAN
;
A
#
# COMPACT_ATOMS: atom_id res chain seq x y z
N MET A 1 33.95 47.11 -13.74
CA MET A 1 33.65 45.67 -13.75
C MET A 1 32.89 45.36 -12.46
N LYS A 2 31.60 45.09 -12.54
CA LYS A 2 30.76 44.68 -11.37
C LYS A 2 30.76 43.15 -11.35
N ALA A 3 31.32 42.54 -10.31
CA ALA A 3 31.24 41.11 -10.09
C ALA A 3 29.81 40.73 -9.69
N ILE A 4 29.18 39.92 -10.50
CA ILE A 4 27.86 39.29 -10.16
C ILE A 4 28.20 38.02 -9.40
N TYR A 5 27.93 38.01 -8.09
CA TYR A 5 28.00 36.80 -7.27
C TYR A 5 26.70 35.99 -7.53
N LEU A 6 26.88 34.87 -8.23
CA LEU A 6 25.81 33.88 -8.36
C LEU A 6 25.69 33.11 -7.04
N VAL A 7 24.68 33.46 -6.25
CA VAL A 7 24.32 32.68 -5.04
C VAL A 7 23.56 31.44 -5.52
N ILE A 8 24.27 30.32 -5.61
CA ILE A 8 23.65 29.00 -5.79
C ILE A 8 23.09 28.61 -4.42
N ILE A 9 21.78 28.80 -4.24
CA ILE A 9 21.07 28.26 -3.09
C ILE A 9 20.91 26.76 -3.34
N LEU A 10 21.81 25.98 -2.75
CA LEU A 10 21.67 24.52 -2.60
C LEU A 10 20.50 24.24 -1.66
N THR A 11 19.31 24.09 -2.21
CA THR A 11 18.17 23.56 -1.49
C THR A 11 18.28 22.03 -1.40
N PHE A 12 19.17 21.53 -0.56
CA PHE A 12 19.28 20.15 -0.13
C PHE A 12 18.82 20.04 1.35
N PRO A 13 18.45 18.96 1.84
CA PRO A 13 17.38 17.98 1.78
C PRO A 13 16.58 17.90 3.07
N LEU A 14 15.95 18.97 3.52
CA LEU A 14 15.01 18.96 4.67
C LEU A 14 13.94 17.86 4.60
N HIS A 15 13.62 17.38 3.38
CA HIS A 15 12.63 16.34 3.17
C HIS A 15 13.21 14.93 3.36
N ALA A 16 14.39 14.67 2.84
CA ALA A 16 15.06 13.38 2.98
C ALA A 16 15.44 13.09 4.45
N ASP A 17 15.93 14.11 5.18
CA ASP A 17 16.24 13.99 6.59
C ASP A 17 14.98 13.69 7.42
N LYS A 18 13.86 14.37 7.15
CA LYS A 18 12.57 14.09 7.82
C LYS A 18 12.08 12.67 7.59
N ILE A 19 12.19 12.15 6.35
CA ILE A 19 11.83 10.77 6.03
C ILE A 19 12.68 9.80 6.84
N ARG A 20 14.01 10.03 6.88
CA ARG A 20 14.94 9.18 7.60
C ARG A 20 14.67 9.21 9.09
N ASP A 21 14.58 10.38 9.70
CA ASP A 21 14.35 10.53 11.15
C ASP A 21 13.04 9.90 11.60
N PHE A 22 12.04 9.91 10.73
CA PHE A 22 10.72 9.40 11.05
C PHE A 22 10.59 7.88 10.83
N TRP A 23 11.08 7.37 9.70
CA TRP A 23 10.77 6.00 9.26
C TRP A 23 11.79 4.94 9.67
N PHE A 24 12.99 5.34 10.13
CA PHE A 24 14.09 4.39 10.39
C PHE A 24 14.21 3.93 11.85
N ASN A 25 13.24 4.27 12.71
CA ASN A 25 13.28 3.96 14.14
C ASN A 25 12.30 2.85 14.55
N GLY A 26 11.87 1.99 13.63
CA GLY A 26 10.89 0.93 13.88
C GLY A 26 9.70 0.99 12.94
N ALA A 27 8.72 0.13 13.15
CA ALA A 27 7.52 0.12 12.33
C ALA A 27 6.45 1.08 12.85
N GLU A 28 5.65 1.62 11.93
CA GLU A 28 4.34 2.14 12.25
C GLU A 28 3.32 1.02 12.07
N ILE A 29 2.48 0.77 13.06
CA ILE A 29 1.35 -0.15 13.00
C ILE A 29 0.08 0.65 13.22
N SER A 30 -0.84 0.57 12.27
CA SER A 30 -2.15 1.20 12.35
C SER A 30 -3.24 0.16 12.18
N SER A 31 -4.20 0.11 13.10
CA SER A 31 -5.38 -0.76 13.03
C SER A 31 -6.60 0.04 12.61
N PHE A 32 -7.46 -0.59 11.81
CA PHE A 32 -8.66 0.02 11.24
C PHE A 32 -9.88 -0.87 11.49
N THR A 33 -10.98 -0.24 11.87
CA THR A 33 -12.30 -0.88 11.83
C THR A 33 -12.77 -0.94 10.38
N LEU A 34 -13.02 -2.14 9.88
CA LEU A 34 -13.37 -2.40 8.50
C LEU A 34 -14.87 -2.75 8.36
N SER A 35 -15.49 -2.22 7.31
CA SER A 35 -16.78 -2.67 6.79
C SER A 35 -16.58 -3.07 5.34
N GLN A 36 -16.34 -4.36 5.09
CA GLN A 36 -16.01 -4.89 3.77
C GLN A 36 -17.25 -5.16 2.94
N SER A 37 -17.38 -4.52 1.80
CA SER A 37 -18.40 -4.86 0.81
C SER A 37 -18.02 -6.15 0.07
N ARG A 38 -18.86 -7.18 0.20
CA ARG A 38 -18.70 -8.45 -0.52
C ARG A 38 -20.05 -9.10 -0.73
N TYR A 39 -20.30 -9.67 -1.92
CA TYR A 39 -21.57 -10.34 -2.26
C TYR A 39 -22.82 -9.46 -2.03
N GLY A 40 -22.70 -8.15 -2.29
CA GLY A 40 -23.81 -7.19 -2.13
C GLY A 40 -24.19 -6.89 -0.69
N LYS A 41 -23.35 -7.25 0.28
CA LYS A 41 -23.53 -6.98 1.71
C LYS A 41 -22.23 -6.42 2.30
N ASN A 42 -22.36 -5.71 3.40
CA ASN A 42 -21.22 -5.27 4.18
C ASN A 42 -20.95 -6.23 5.33
N HIS A 43 -19.69 -6.62 5.47
CA HIS A 43 -19.21 -7.56 6.48
C HIS A 43 -18.27 -6.84 7.43
N PRO A 44 -18.46 -6.93 8.75
CA PRO A 44 -17.51 -6.37 9.71
C PRO A 44 -16.19 -7.12 9.65
N GLY A 45 -15.10 -6.39 9.85
CA GLY A 45 -13.75 -6.92 9.86
C GLY A 45 -12.76 -5.92 10.43
N HIS A 46 -11.51 -6.21 10.24
CA HIS A 46 -10.40 -5.32 10.60
C HIS A 46 -9.35 -5.28 9.49
N ALA A 47 -8.58 -4.22 9.50
CA ALA A 47 -7.45 -4.09 8.62
C ALA A 47 -6.26 -3.48 9.36
N GLU A 48 -5.05 -3.83 8.94
CA GLU A 48 -3.81 -3.30 9.46
C GLU A 48 -2.97 -2.72 8.32
N LEU A 49 -2.41 -1.54 8.56
CA LEU A 49 -1.36 -0.96 7.73
C LEU A 49 -0.07 -0.92 8.55
N ILE A 50 0.94 -1.67 8.11
CA ILE A 50 2.24 -1.76 8.76
C ILE A 50 3.29 -1.18 7.83
N PHE A 51 3.82 -0.01 8.18
CA PHE A 51 4.89 0.65 7.45
C PHE A 51 6.22 0.42 8.16
N VAL A 52 7.22 -0.04 7.42
CA VAL A 52 8.58 -0.24 7.94
C VAL A 52 9.61 -0.04 6.85
N THR A 53 10.74 0.59 7.18
CA THR A 53 11.87 0.72 6.26
C THR A 53 12.77 -0.50 6.33
N GLU A 54 13.24 -0.93 5.18
CA GLU A 54 14.15 -2.07 5.04
C GLU A 54 15.18 -1.80 3.92
N PRO A 55 16.43 -2.24 4.08
CA PRO A 55 17.37 -2.32 2.99
C PRO A 55 16.91 -3.40 2.00
N PHE A 56 16.89 -3.07 0.72
CA PHE A 56 16.29 -3.91 -0.32
C PHE A 56 17.20 -4.05 -1.53
N LEU A 57 17.56 -5.27 -1.89
CA LEU A 57 18.38 -5.57 -3.06
C LEU A 57 17.61 -5.28 -4.35
N SER A 58 17.90 -4.16 -5.00
CA SER A 58 17.18 -3.69 -6.20
C SER A 58 17.17 -4.72 -7.33
N GLY A 59 18.27 -5.44 -7.53
CA GLY A 59 18.38 -6.47 -8.57
C GLY A 59 17.58 -7.73 -8.28
N LYS A 60 17.67 -8.30 -7.09
CA LYS A 60 16.93 -9.51 -6.66
C LYS A 60 15.50 -9.20 -6.24
N GLN A 61 15.25 -7.98 -5.79
CA GLN A 61 13.97 -7.51 -5.22
C GLN A 61 13.53 -8.33 -4.00
N VAL A 62 14.45 -8.43 -3.06
CA VAL A 62 14.28 -9.05 -1.75
C VAL A 62 15.02 -8.20 -0.69
N LYS A 63 14.70 -8.41 0.59
CA LYS A 63 15.40 -7.78 1.70
C LYS A 63 16.90 -8.08 1.65
N ASP A 64 17.73 -7.08 1.91
CA ASP A 64 19.16 -7.28 2.12
C ASP A 64 19.43 -7.63 3.59
N GLU A 65 19.55 -8.90 3.87
CA GLU A 65 19.86 -9.40 5.21
C GLU A 65 21.36 -9.34 5.53
N SER A 66 22.19 -9.29 4.51
CA SER A 66 23.65 -9.31 4.67
C SER A 66 24.24 -7.92 4.91
N GLY A 67 23.55 -6.87 4.49
CA GLY A 67 24.04 -5.50 4.47
C GLY A 67 25.25 -5.27 3.54
N LYS A 68 25.55 -6.24 2.66
CA LYS A 68 26.71 -6.21 1.75
C LYS A 68 26.32 -6.08 0.27
N GLY A 69 25.03 -6.05 -0.02
CA GLY A 69 24.51 -5.97 -1.38
C GLY A 69 24.36 -4.53 -1.86
N ASP A 70 24.17 -4.39 -3.18
CA ASP A 70 23.70 -3.12 -3.78
C ASP A 70 22.22 -2.95 -3.44
N SER A 71 21.97 -2.32 -2.29
CA SER A 71 20.64 -2.13 -1.75
C SER A 71 20.19 -0.67 -1.83
N THR A 72 18.89 -0.47 -1.86
CA THR A 72 18.21 0.81 -1.67
C THR A 72 17.26 0.69 -0.50
N ASP A 73 17.04 1.77 0.23
CA ASP A 73 16.06 1.81 1.29
C ASP A 73 14.65 1.86 0.69
N VAL A 74 13.78 0.97 1.14
CA VAL A 74 12.37 0.97 0.79
C VAL A 74 11.52 1.26 2.02
N LEU A 75 10.45 2.02 1.85
CA LEU A 75 9.33 1.98 2.76
C LEU A 75 8.42 0.84 2.30
N LYS A 76 8.36 -0.21 3.10
CA LYS A 76 7.48 -1.35 2.88
C LYS A 76 6.16 -1.10 3.56
N LEU A 77 5.06 -1.33 2.86
CA LEU A 77 3.73 -1.44 3.44
C LEU A 77 3.27 -2.89 3.40
N ASN A 78 2.93 -3.44 4.55
CA ASN A 78 2.08 -4.61 4.64
C ASN A 78 0.66 -4.13 4.95
N SER A 79 -0.26 -4.33 4.01
CA SER A 79 -1.69 -4.07 4.17
C SER A 79 -2.40 -5.41 4.35
N LEU A 80 -2.96 -5.63 5.52
CA LEU A 80 -3.69 -6.84 5.86
C LEU A 80 -5.18 -6.53 6.01
N THR A 81 -6.01 -7.50 5.66
CA THR A 81 -7.46 -7.40 5.84
C THR A 81 -8.02 -8.75 6.23
N THR A 82 -8.85 -8.76 7.27
CA THR A 82 -9.57 -9.96 7.73
C THR A 82 -11.04 -9.64 7.94
N PHE A 83 -11.91 -10.45 7.36
CA PHE A 83 -13.36 -10.36 7.52
C PHE A 83 -14.02 -11.71 7.26
N ASN A 84 -15.26 -11.90 7.75
CA ASN A 84 -16.02 -13.12 7.54
C ASN A 84 -17.21 -12.88 6.62
N THR A 85 -17.43 -13.81 5.68
CA THR A 85 -18.66 -13.89 4.88
C THR A 85 -19.49 -15.10 5.37
N GLY A 86 -20.46 -14.84 6.22
CA GLY A 86 -21.18 -15.94 6.89
C GLY A 86 -20.23 -16.72 7.82
N ILE A 87 -20.00 -17.99 7.50
CA ILE A 87 -19.18 -18.89 8.36
C ILE A 87 -17.71 -18.96 8.00
N TYR A 88 -17.28 -18.39 6.87
CA TYR A 88 -15.88 -18.52 6.42
C TYR A 88 -15.15 -17.19 6.34
N SER A 89 -13.87 -17.25 6.64
CA SER A 89 -13.00 -16.09 6.75
C SER A 89 -12.25 -15.82 5.46
N TYR A 90 -12.06 -14.54 5.18
CA TYR A 90 -11.09 -14.03 4.21
C TYR A 90 -9.89 -13.46 4.94
N HIS A 91 -8.71 -13.79 4.45
CA HIS A 91 -7.45 -13.20 4.86
C HIS A 91 -6.72 -12.71 3.62
N THR A 92 -6.41 -11.43 3.59
CA THR A 92 -5.66 -10.84 2.49
C THR A 92 -4.42 -10.15 3.02
N MET A 93 -3.35 -10.17 2.24
CA MET A 93 -2.15 -9.40 2.53
C MET A 93 -1.53 -8.89 1.23
N THR A 94 -1.27 -7.59 1.19
CA THR A 94 -0.46 -6.97 0.14
C THR A 94 0.80 -6.39 0.76
N SER A 95 1.97 -6.79 0.25
CA SER A 95 3.27 -6.22 0.62
C SER A 95 3.84 -5.46 -0.55
N THR A 96 3.97 -4.15 -0.40
CA THR A 96 4.49 -3.26 -1.45
C THR A 96 5.81 -2.63 -0.98
N PHE A 97 6.81 -2.65 -1.86
CA PHE A 97 8.18 -2.21 -1.58
C PHE A 97 8.50 -1.00 -2.45
N ARG A 98 8.33 0.20 -1.90
CA ARG A 98 8.55 1.46 -2.59
C ARG A 98 9.87 2.08 -2.10
N PRO A 99 10.85 2.36 -3.01
CA PRO A 99 12.04 3.10 -2.61
C PRO A 99 11.68 4.46 -2.00
N THR A 100 12.44 4.86 -0.97
CA THR A 100 12.25 6.17 -0.31
C THR A 100 12.73 7.32 -1.20
N ASP A 101 13.67 7.06 -2.10
CA ASP A 101 14.10 8.01 -3.13
C ASP A 101 13.16 7.97 -4.33
N LEU A 102 12.11 8.80 -4.26
CA LEU A 102 11.07 8.88 -5.30
C LEU A 102 11.55 9.55 -6.59
N GLU A 103 12.69 10.27 -6.56
CA GLU A 103 13.27 10.89 -7.75
C GLU A 103 14.00 9.85 -8.60
N LYS A 104 14.77 9.00 -7.96
CA LYS A 104 15.52 7.94 -8.63
C LYS A 104 14.62 6.79 -9.11
N PHE A 105 13.57 6.49 -8.36
CA PHE A 105 12.70 5.36 -8.62
C PHE A 105 11.26 5.83 -8.86
N PRO A 106 10.77 5.83 -10.11
CA PRO A 106 9.43 6.30 -10.45
C PRO A 106 8.33 5.37 -9.92
N HIS A 107 8.63 4.09 -9.65
CA HIS A 107 7.67 3.07 -9.21
C HIS A 107 8.19 2.27 -8.02
N ALA A 108 7.27 1.55 -7.37
CA ALA A 108 7.64 0.48 -6.44
C ALA A 108 8.49 -0.57 -7.18
N LEU A 109 9.41 -1.21 -6.48
CA LEU A 109 10.22 -2.28 -7.07
C LEU A 109 9.44 -3.60 -7.11
N LYS A 110 8.58 -3.82 -6.11
CA LYS A 110 7.83 -5.06 -5.97
C LYS A 110 6.50 -4.80 -5.26
N SER A 111 5.47 -5.55 -5.64
CA SER A 111 4.26 -5.74 -4.84
C SER A 111 3.86 -7.20 -4.88
N THR A 112 3.46 -7.77 -3.74
CA THR A 112 2.97 -9.15 -3.64
C THR A 112 1.65 -9.16 -2.90
N THR A 113 0.68 -9.91 -3.42
CA THR A 113 -0.63 -10.05 -2.78
C THR A 113 -0.99 -11.52 -2.63
N SER A 114 -1.40 -11.91 -1.45
CA SER A 114 -2.02 -13.21 -1.17
C SER A 114 -3.45 -13.00 -0.70
N ILE A 115 -4.35 -13.85 -1.16
CA ILE A 115 -5.76 -13.88 -0.77
C ILE A 115 -6.10 -15.32 -0.44
N GLN A 116 -6.67 -15.53 0.73
CA GLN A 116 -7.03 -16.86 1.22
C GLN A 116 -8.46 -16.83 1.74
N ASP A 117 -9.22 -17.80 1.36
CA ASP A 117 -10.52 -18.15 1.93
C ASP A 117 -10.66 -19.67 2.00
N TRP A 118 -11.80 -20.17 2.49
CA TRP A 118 -12.00 -21.63 2.57
C TRP A 118 -12.12 -22.33 1.21
N CYS A 119 -12.33 -21.56 0.14
CA CYS A 119 -12.41 -22.11 -1.22
C CYS A 119 -11.02 -22.32 -1.82
N GLY A 120 -10.00 -21.54 -1.40
CA GLY A 120 -8.65 -21.67 -1.93
C GLY A 120 -7.79 -20.42 -1.78
N GLN A 121 -6.71 -20.39 -2.54
CA GLN A 121 -5.73 -19.32 -2.50
C GLN A 121 -5.54 -18.69 -3.87
N ALA A 122 -5.19 -17.41 -3.86
CA ALA A 122 -4.69 -16.68 -5.01
C ALA A 122 -3.46 -15.86 -4.60
N PHE A 123 -2.46 -15.84 -5.47
CA PHE A 123 -1.23 -15.07 -5.29
C PHE A 123 -0.94 -14.27 -6.54
N GLN A 124 -0.50 -13.03 -6.35
CA GLN A 124 -0.03 -12.17 -7.41
C GLN A 124 1.29 -11.53 -6.96
N GLN A 125 2.27 -11.47 -7.86
CA GLN A 125 3.52 -10.77 -7.63
C GLN A 125 3.85 -9.90 -8.83
N PHE A 126 4.10 -8.63 -8.56
CA PHE A 126 4.54 -7.62 -9.51
C PHE A 126 5.99 -7.30 -9.22
N ASN A 127 6.85 -7.41 -10.22
CA ASN A 127 8.24 -7.01 -10.17
C ASN A 127 8.50 -5.95 -11.25
N PHE A 128 8.86 -4.74 -10.84
CA PHE A 128 9.25 -3.71 -11.80
C PHE A 128 10.63 -4.02 -12.35
N ARG A 129 10.71 -4.23 -13.67
CA ARG A 129 11.94 -4.62 -14.36
C ARG A 129 12.10 -3.78 -15.62
N LYS A 130 13.29 -3.19 -15.80
CA LYS A 130 13.55 -2.32 -16.93
C LYS A 130 12.50 -1.20 -17.00
N ASN A 131 11.56 -1.29 -17.92
CA ASN A 131 10.52 -0.26 -18.16
C ASN A 131 9.10 -0.86 -18.09
N GLY A 132 8.87 -1.86 -17.23
CA GLY A 132 7.56 -2.49 -17.12
C GLY A 132 7.45 -3.45 -15.94
N TRP A 133 6.29 -4.05 -15.82
CA TRP A 133 5.94 -4.98 -14.78
C TRP A 133 5.98 -6.42 -15.27
N ASN A 134 6.82 -7.25 -14.66
CA ASN A 134 6.74 -8.69 -14.77
C ASN A 134 5.83 -9.20 -13.67
N ILE A 135 4.77 -9.91 -14.04
CA ILE A 135 3.69 -10.25 -13.13
C ILE A 135 3.53 -11.77 -13.13
N GLN A 136 3.53 -12.36 -11.96
CA GLN A 136 3.20 -13.76 -11.73
C GLN A 136 1.83 -13.85 -11.06
N VAL A 137 0.97 -14.70 -11.58
CA VAL A 137 -0.33 -15.01 -11.01
C VAL A 137 -0.39 -16.50 -10.76
N ARG A 138 -0.79 -16.89 -9.56
CA ARG A 138 -1.04 -18.30 -9.19
C ARG A 138 -2.39 -18.36 -8.51
N SER A 139 -3.29 -19.18 -9.03
CA SER A 139 -4.66 -19.20 -8.58
C SER A 139 -5.29 -20.57 -8.72
N TYR A 140 -5.89 -21.05 -7.66
CA TYR A 140 -6.71 -22.25 -7.65
C TYR A 140 -7.97 -22.11 -8.56
N PHE A 141 -8.40 -20.89 -8.82
CA PHE A 141 -9.67 -20.62 -9.50
C PHE A 141 -9.51 -20.67 -11.02
N GLU A 142 -10.32 -21.49 -11.69
CA GLU A 142 -10.27 -21.77 -13.14
C GLU A 142 -10.25 -20.50 -14.01
N ASN A 143 -11.09 -19.51 -13.68
CA ASN A 143 -11.20 -18.27 -14.44
C ASN A 143 -9.93 -17.40 -14.43
N VAL A 144 -9.01 -17.66 -13.51
CA VAL A 144 -7.75 -16.92 -13.36
C VAL A 144 -6.58 -17.80 -13.77
N GLY A 145 -6.47 -18.98 -13.16
CA GLY A 145 -5.42 -19.97 -13.39
C GLY A 145 -4.01 -19.43 -13.08
N ASP A 146 -3.02 -20.24 -13.44
CA ASP A 146 -1.62 -19.85 -13.36
C ASP A 146 -1.19 -19.17 -14.65
N LYS A 147 -0.59 -17.99 -14.54
CA LYS A 147 -0.08 -17.25 -15.70
C LYS A 147 1.01 -16.27 -15.32
N ASP A 148 1.84 -15.96 -16.28
CA ASP A 148 2.84 -14.91 -16.21
C ASP A 148 2.51 -13.84 -17.27
N LEU A 149 2.61 -12.56 -16.88
CA LEU A 149 2.24 -11.42 -17.71
C LEU A 149 3.39 -10.41 -17.73
N VAL A 150 3.47 -9.64 -18.80
CA VAL A 150 4.32 -8.46 -18.86
C VAL A 150 3.45 -7.28 -19.26
N LEU A 151 3.48 -6.21 -18.46
CA LEU A 151 2.78 -4.96 -18.77
C LEU A 151 3.79 -3.82 -18.92
N PRO A 152 3.50 -2.82 -19.76
CA PRO A 152 4.25 -1.59 -19.81
C PRO A 152 4.30 -0.90 -18.44
N SER A 153 5.23 0.07 -18.29
CA SER A 153 5.29 0.91 -17.12
C SER A 153 3.98 1.68 -16.93
N ALA A 154 3.40 1.54 -15.75
CA ALA A 154 2.24 2.28 -15.28
C ALA A 154 2.27 2.30 -13.75
N HIS A 155 1.58 3.25 -13.13
CA HIS A 155 1.45 3.27 -11.69
C HIS A 155 0.69 2.05 -11.17
N LEU A 156 1.15 1.46 -10.05
CA LEU A 156 0.33 0.52 -9.29
C LEU A 156 -0.53 1.29 -8.28
N GLU A 157 -1.79 0.95 -8.18
CA GLU A 157 -2.62 1.47 -7.08
C GLU A 157 -2.02 1.11 -5.70
N ASP A 158 -1.44 -0.09 -5.59
CA ASP A 158 -0.81 -0.56 -4.35
C ASP A 158 0.42 0.31 -3.94
N GLU A 159 1.09 1.02 -4.86
CA GLU A 159 2.19 1.94 -4.52
C GLU A 159 1.72 3.33 -4.09
N VAL A 160 0.47 3.70 -4.40
CA VAL A 160 -0.12 5.02 -4.06
C VAL A 160 -0.09 5.25 -2.56
N TRP A 161 -0.40 4.24 -1.77
CA TRP A 161 -0.44 4.29 -0.31
C TRP A 161 0.89 4.72 0.31
N ILE A 162 1.99 4.20 -0.21
CA ILE A 162 3.34 4.53 0.27
C ILE A 162 3.77 5.88 -0.26
N THR A 163 3.52 6.17 -1.54
CA THR A 163 3.85 7.46 -2.14
C THR A 163 3.17 8.60 -1.39
N LEU A 164 1.89 8.42 -1.02
CA LEU A 164 1.12 9.35 -0.20
C LEU A 164 1.81 9.64 1.15
N ARG A 165 2.36 8.63 1.79
CA ARG A 165 3.02 8.75 3.09
C ARG A 165 4.41 9.38 3.00
N LEU A 166 5.12 9.19 1.89
CA LEU A 166 6.44 9.78 1.64
C LEU A 166 6.32 11.22 1.14
N ASP A 167 5.61 11.43 0.06
CA ASP A 167 5.36 12.75 -0.53
C ASP A 167 4.09 12.74 -1.40
N PRO A 168 2.96 13.26 -0.93
CA PRO A 168 1.72 13.32 -1.71
C PRO A 168 1.85 14.10 -3.02
N LYS A 169 2.83 15.00 -3.14
CA LYS A 169 3.04 15.78 -4.38
C LYS A 169 3.54 14.93 -5.54
N LYS A 170 4.06 13.73 -5.25
CA LYS A 170 4.52 12.77 -6.26
C LYS A 170 3.41 11.83 -6.76
N LEU A 171 2.22 11.95 -6.23
CA LEU A 171 1.06 11.22 -6.74
C LEU A 171 0.58 11.79 -8.08
N PRO A 172 0.13 10.95 -9.02
CA PRO A 172 -0.44 11.41 -10.28
C PRO A 172 -1.70 12.24 -10.03
N ILE A 173 -1.93 13.23 -10.91
CA ILE A 173 -3.11 14.12 -10.88
C ILE A 173 -3.68 14.23 -12.29
N GLY A 174 -5.00 14.30 -12.38
CA GLY A 174 -5.72 14.35 -13.65
C GLY A 174 -5.90 12.96 -14.26
N GLU A 175 -6.02 12.91 -15.59
CA GLU A 175 -6.14 11.65 -16.32
C GLU A 175 -4.79 10.92 -16.32
N THR A 176 -4.79 9.68 -15.91
CA THR A 176 -3.59 8.83 -15.79
C THR A 176 -3.92 7.36 -16.04
N GLU A 177 -2.91 6.53 -16.29
CA GLU A 177 -3.06 5.08 -16.39
C GLU A 177 -2.55 4.41 -15.13
N ILE A 178 -3.40 3.61 -14.49
CA ILE A 178 -3.09 2.92 -13.23
C ILE A 178 -3.50 1.46 -13.37
N ILE A 179 -2.65 0.55 -12.89
CA ILE A 179 -3.00 -0.84 -12.67
C ILE A 179 -3.75 -0.90 -11.32
N PRO A 180 -5.05 -1.26 -11.32
CA PRO A 180 -5.86 -1.30 -10.09
C PRO A 180 -5.30 -2.28 -9.07
N GLY A 181 -5.64 -2.07 -7.80
CA GLY A 181 -5.17 -2.87 -6.67
C GLY A 181 -5.40 -4.37 -6.87
N ALA A 182 -4.43 -5.18 -6.44
CA ALA A 182 -4.45 -6.62 -6.66
C ALA A 182 -5.64 -7.32 -5.97
N ILE A 183 -6.05 -6.84 -4.79
CA ILE A 183 -7.24 -7.35 -4.09
C ILE A 183 -8.51 -7.02 -4.87
N PHE A 184 -8.64 -5.77 -5.36
CA PHE A 184 -9.78 -5.36 -6.16
C PHE A 184 -9.92 -6.20 -7.43
N THR A 185 -8.84 -6.36 -8.20
CA THR A 185 -8.85 -7.14 -9.45
C THR A 185 -9.28 -8.57 -9.21
N ARG A 186 -8.78 -9.18 -8.12
CA ARG A 186 -9.16 -10.56 -7.75
C ARG A 186 -10.61 -10.67 -7.29
N PHE A 187 -11.07 -9.78 -6.41
CA PHE A 187 -12.42 -9.85 -5.86
C PHE A 187 -13.52 -9.55 -6.89
N ASN A 188 -13.20 -8.73 -7.89
CA ASN A 188 -14.14 -8.31 -8.92
C ASN A 188 -13.90 -9.01 -10.27
N HIS A 189 -13.05 -10.03 -10.31
CA HIS A 189 -12.72 -10.81 -11.52
C HIS A 189 -12.29 -9.93 -12.69
N GLN A 190 -11.54 -8.84 -12.40
CA GLN A 190 -11.04 -7.93 -13.41
C GLN A 190 -9.70 -8.41 -13.98
N PRO A 191 -9.44 -8.20 -15.27
CA PRO A 191 -8.13 -8.45 -15.84
C PRO A 191 -7.08 -7.55 -15.22
N ILE A 192 -5.85 -8.06 -15.09
CA ILE A 192 -4.70 -7.27 -14.65
C ILE A 192 -4.21 -6.47 -15.86
N ALA A 193 -4.50 -5.18 -15.88
CA ALA A 193 -4.14 -4.26 -16.95
C ALA A 193 -4.12 -2.82 -16.41
N ALA A 194 -3.32 -1.96 -17.03
CA ALA A 194 -3.44 -0.52 -16.81
C ALA A 194 -4.77 -0.02 -17.40
N VAL A 195 -5.49 0.79 -16.65
CA VAL A 195 -6.76 1.39 -17.07
C VAL A 195 -6.72 2.89 -16.81
N LYS A 196 -7.48 3.65 -17.60
CA LYS A 196 -7.65 5.08 -17.37
C LYS A 196 -8.33 5.34 -16.04
N ALA A 197 -7.71 6.19 -15.24
CA ALA A 197 -8.23 6.71 -14.00
C ALA A 197 -8.14 8.23 -13.99
N ASN A 198 -9.04 8.87 -13.24
CA ASN A 198 -8.96 10.29 -12.95
C ASN A 198 -8.54 10.46 -11.48
N ALA A 199 -7.40 11.08 -11.27
CA ALA A 199 -6.80 11.27 -9.96
C ALA A 199 -6.94 12.72 -9.50
N ALA A 200 -7.43 12.94 -8.27
CA ALA A 200 -7.66 14.28 -7.76
C ALA A 200 -7.42 14.36 -6.24
N PHE A 201 -7.03 15.56 -5.80
CA PHE A 201 -7.09 15.94 -4.38
C PHE A 201 -8.32 16.78 -4.10
N SER A 202 -8.89 16.56 -2.93
CA SER A 202 -9.88 17.43 -2.31
C SER A 202 -9.62 17.55 -0.80
N GLU A 203 -10.35 18.41 -0.13
CA GLU A 203 -10.25 18.60 1.33
C GLU A 203 -11.64 18.50 1.96
N SER A 204 -11.73 17.82 3.08
CA SER A 204 -12.96 17.70 3.86
C SER A 204 -12.64 17.44 5.34
N GLY A 205 -13.27 18.20 6.24
CA GLY A 205 -13.15 17.98 7.69
C GLY A 205 -11.73 18.10 8.24
N GLY A 206 -10.86 18.92 7.61
CA GLY A 206 -9.46 19.08 8.01
C GLY A 206 -8.51 18.00 7.50
N ASN A 207 -9.04 17.02 6.78
CA ASN A 207 -8.25 15.99 6.08
C ASN A 207 -8.15 16.31 4.59
N ARG A 208 -7.06 15.88 4.01
CA ARG A 208 -6.88 15.83 2.56
C ARG A 208 -7.35 14.48 2.04
N ILE A 209 -7.97 14.46 0.88
CA ILE A 209 -8.50 13.24 0.26
C ILE A 209 -7.82 13.08 -1.10
N TYR A 210 -7.21 11.92 -1.33
CA TYR A 210 -6.76 11.52 -2.66
C TYR A 210 -7.77 10.53 -3.24
N THR A 211 -8.33 10.87 -4.39
CA THR A 211 -9.39 10.09 -5.04
C THR A 211 -8.90 9.57 -6.39
N LEU A 212 -9.07 8.28 -6.62
CA LEU A 212 -8.92 7.61 -7.91
C LEU A 212 -10.30 7.19 -8.40
N THR A 213 -10.74 7.76 -9.50
CA THR A 213 -11.98 7.37 -10.17
C THR A 213 -11.65 6.57 -11.42
N TYR A 214 -12.20 5.36 -11.52
CA TYR A 214 -12.03 4.43 -12.64
C TYR A 214 -13.34 4.29 -13.41
N PRO A 215 -13.60 5.13 -14.45
CA PRO A 215 -14.89 5.15 -15.15
C PRO A 215 -15.25 3.79 -15.77
N SER A 216 -14.28 3.12 -16.41
CA SER A 216 -14.50 1.80 -17.05
C SER A 216 -14.85 0.69 -16.06
N LEU A 217 -14.42 0.81 -14.81
CA LEU A 217 -14.69 -0.18 -13.75
C LEU A 217 -15.90 0.19 -12.90
N GLY A 218 -16.43 1.41 -13.02
CA GLY A 218 -17.45 1.95 -12.13
C GLY A 218 -17.00 1.96 -10.68
N ARG A 219 -15.72 2.32 -10.44
CA ARG A 219 -15.06 2.25 -9.13
C ARG A 219 -14.47 3.59 -8.73
N ILE A 220 -14.56 3.91 -7.45
CA ILE A 220 -13.91 5.06 -6.82
C ILE A 220 -13.16 4.57 -5.58
N LEU A 221 -11.88 4.92 -5.46
CA LEU A 221 -11.08 4.76 -4.24
C LEU A 221 -10.77 6.15 -3.70
N ALA A 222 -11.14 6.43 -2.46
CA ALA A 222 -10.85 7.67 -1.75
C ALA A 222 -10.02 7.38 -0.49
N ILE A 223 -8.84 8.00 -0.36
CA ILE A 223 -7.95 7.84 0.78
C ILE A 223 -7.87 9.17 1.51
N HIS A 224 -8.34 9.20 2.77
CA HIS A 224 -8.35 10.36 3.65
C HIS A 224 -7.09 10.36 4.51
N PHE A 225 -6.37 11.47 4.55
CA PHE A 225 -5.09 11.56 5.25
C PHE A 225 -4.81 12.96 5.79
N ASP A 226 -3.90 13.05 6.75
CA ASP A 226 -3.49 14.33 7.33
C ASP A 226 -2.71 15.17 6.31
N THR A 227 -2.98 16.46 6.26
CA THR A 227 -2.26 17.41 5.38
C THR A 227 -0.78 17.56 5.75
N VAL A 228 -0.46 17.29 7.03
CA VAL A 228 0.88 17.44 7.60
C VAL A 228 1.60 16.09 7.58
N PHE A 229 2.92 16.11 7.26
CA PHE A 229 3.77 14.93 7.37
C PHE A 229 3.68 14.31 8.78
N PRO A 230 3.57 13.01 8.91
CA PRO A 230 3.80 11.96 7.93
C PRO A 230 2.54 11.54 7.13
N HIS A 231 1.57 12.40 6.95
CA HIS A 231 0.38 12.16 6.13
C HIS A 231 -0.39 10.91 6.57
N ILE A 232 -0.76 10.87 7.86
CA ILE A 232 -1.40 9.69 8.48
C ILE A 232 -2.70 9.38 7.77
N ILE A 233 -2.86 8.12 7.32
CA ILE A 233 -4.11 7.64 6.72
C ILE A 233 -5.15 7.49 7.83
N ARG A 234 -6.26 8.21 7.69
CA ARG A 234 -7.36 8.24 8.67
C ARG A 234 -8.51 7.33 8.30
N LYS A 235 -8.75 7.19 7.00
CA LYS A 235 -9.87 6.45 6.46
C LYS A 235 -9.60 6.13 5.00
N TRP A 236 -10.19 5.06 4.48
CA TRP A 236 -10.41 4.92 3.04
C TRP A 236 -11.82 4.40 2.75
N GLU A 237 -12.26 4.69 1.55
CA GLU A 237 -13.53 4.25 1.00
C GLU A 237 -13.29 3.72 -0.41
N GLU A 238 -13.79 2.53 -0.68
CA GLU A 238 -13.80 1.95 -2.01
C GLU A 238 -15.25 1.70 -2.41
N THR A 239 -15.74 2.49 -3.36
CA THR A 239 -17.09 2.36 -3.89
C THR A 239 -17.05 1.65 -5.23
N THR A 240 -17.88 0.62 -5.38
CA THR A 240 -18.10 -0.15 -6.60
C THR A 240 -19.59 -0.23 -6.91
N LYS A 241 -19.95 -0.85 -8.03
CA LYS A 241 -21.37 -1.10 -8.36
C LYS A 241 -22.10 -1.98 -7.32
N THR A 242 -21.37 -2.77 -6.55
CA THR A 242 -21.92 -3.75 -5.61
C THR A 242 -21.95 -3.26 -4.16
N GLY A 243 -21.39 -2.10 -3.88
CA GLY A 243 -21.39 -1.50 -2.54
C GLY A 243 -20.10 -0.73 -2.23
N THR A 244 -20.01 -0.26 -0.99
CA THR A 244 -18.89 0.54 -0.50
C THR A 244 -18.20 -0.18 0.66
N THR A 245 -16.90 -0.42 0.50
CA THR A 245 -16.00 -0.81 1.59
C THR A 245 -15.49 0.44 2.29
N THR A 246 -15.49 0.45 3.61
CA THR A 246 -14.93 1.54 4.41
C THR A 246 -13.99 0.99 5.48
N ALA A 247 -12.90 1.69 5.72
CA ALA A 247 -12.04 1.41 6.85
C ALA A 247 -11.66 2.72 7.55
N THR A 248 -11.82 2.76 8.86
CA THR A 248 -11.56 3.96 9.68
C THR A 248 -10.51 3.65 10.72
N LEU A 249 -9.51 4.52 10.84
CA LEU A 249 -8.41 4.38 11.79
C LEU A 249 -8.96 4.23 13.21
N ASN A 250 -8.57 3.15 13.86
CA ASN A 250 -8.87 2.87 15.26
C ASN A 250 -7.71 3.30 16.16
N LYS A 251 -6.55 2.69 15.99
CA LYS A 251 -5.33 3.01 16.75
C LYS A 251 -4.10 3.03 15.85
N ARG A 252 -3.09 3.74 16.30
CA ARG A 252 -1.80 3.85 15.62
C ARG A 252 -0.68 3.89 16.64
N MET A 253 0.36 3.09 16.41
CA MET A 253 1.60 3.12 17.20
C MET A 253 2.81 3.29 16.28
N MET A 254 3.81 4.00 16.79
CA MET A 254 5.08 4.26 16.11
C MET A 254 6.22 3.55 16.81
N ASN A 255 7.30 3.35 16.05
CA ASN A 255 8.56 2.81 16.57
C ASN A 255 8.39 1.44 17.22
N VAL A 256 7.50 0.60 16.66
CA VAL A 256 7.21 -0.73 17.17
C VAL A 256 8.15 -1.74 16.52
N PRO A 257 9.10 -2.31 17.27
CA PRO A 257 9.95 -3.40 16.78
C PRO A 257 9.20 -4.73 16.85
N TYR A 258 8.10 -4.87 16.07
CA TYR A 258 7.19 -6.03 16.18
C TYR A 258 7.90 -7.38 15.97
N TRP A 259 9.03 -7.40 15.27
CA TRP A 259 9.84 -8.60 15.06
C TRP A 259 10.53 -9.09 16.35
N GLU A 260 10.62 -8.24 17.38
CA GLU A 260 11.13 -8.56 18.71
C GLU A 260 9.99 -8.96 19.66
N LEU A 261 8.75 -8.61 19.33
CA LEU A 261 7.54 -8.86 20.12
C LEU A 261 6.88 -10.17 19.68
N ASN A 262 7.59 -11.28 19.86
CA ASN A 262 7.22 -12.59 19.31
C ASN A 262 7.04 -13.68 20.36
N LYS A 263 6.98 -13.29 21.64
CA LYS A 263 6.77 -14.22 22.75
C LYS A 263 5.29 -14.26 23.15
N PRO A 264 4.82 -15.35 23.79
CA PRO A 264 3.43 -15.46 24.24
C PRO A 264 2.96 -14.29 25.11
N GLU A 265 3.82 -13.79 26.00
CA GLU A 265 3.54 -12.64 26.85
C GLU A 265 3.37 -11.31 26.11
N ASP A 266 3.89 -11.20 24.89
CA ASP A 266 3.72 -10.01 24.05
C ASP A 266 2.32 -9.90 23.45
N ALA A 267 1.49 -10.95 23.54
CA ALA A 267 0.14 -10.97 23.00
C ALA A 267 -0.75 -9.84 23.57
N GLU A 268 -0.52 -9.43 24.82
CA GLU A 268 -1.27 -8.31 25.42
C GLU A 268 -1.06 -6.98 24.69
N LYS A 269 0.08 -6.79 24.05
CA LYS A 269 0.37 -5.59 23.23
C LYS A 269 -0.54 -5.44 22.01
N ARG A 270 -1.16 -6.54 21.56
CA ARG A 270 -2.18 -6.48 20.50
C ARG A 270 -3.34 -5.57 20.89
N LYS A 271 -3.78 -5.61 22.16
CA LYS A 271 -4.87 -4.74 22.67
C LYS A 271 -4.46 -3.27 22.66
N GLU A 272 -3.19 -2.96 22.97
CA GLU A 272 -2.68 -1.59 22.95
C GLU A 272 -2.72 -1.00 21.53
N ILE A 273 -2.43 -1.82 20.54
CA ILE A 273 -2.44 -1.43 19.12
C ILE A 273 -3.87 -1.48 18.53
N GLY A 274 -4.84 -2.02 19.29
CA GLY A 274 -6.22 -2.18 18.82
C GLY A 274 -6.36 -3.29 17.79
N LEU A 275 -5.50 -4.29 17.84
CA LEU A 275 -5.61 -5.51 17.07
C LEU A 275 -6.55 -6.49 17.79
N ASP A 276 -7.30 -7.26 17.01
CA ASP A 276 -8.15 -8.28 17.61
C ASP A 276 -7.32 -9.29 18.41
N PRO A 277 -7.81 -9.72 19.58
CA PRO A 277 -7.16 -10.82 20.28
C PRO A 277 -7.21 -12.06 19.39
N VAL A 278 -6.11 -12.81 19.37
CA VAL A 278 -6.13 -14.16 18.78
C VAL A 278 -7.15 -14.95 19.59
N ALA A 279 -8.17 -15.48 18.95
CA ALA A 279 -9.10 -16.37 19.61
C ALA A 279 -8.31 -17.56 20.16
N ASN A 280 -8.38 -17.77 21.50
CA ASN A 280 -7.78 -18.92 22.16
C ASN A 280 -8.54 -20.19 21.78
#